data_336c20533df40a3fe240e7883b7d77ab
#
_entry.id   336c20533df40a3fe240e7883b7d77ab
#
_cell.length_a   1.000
_cell.length_b   1.000
_cell.length_c   1.000
_cell.angle_alpha   90.00
_cell.angle_beta   90.00
_cell.angle_gamma   90.00
#
_symmetry.space_group_name_H-M   'P 1'
#
loop_
_entity.id
_entity.type
_entity.pdbx_description
1 polymer ?
#
loop_
_entity_poly.entity_id
_entity_poly.type
_entity_poly.pdbx_seq_one_letter_code
_entity_poly.pdbx_strand_id
1 'polypeptide(L)'
;EYAVKLEEYVEKIKICGKERNSYSKTDHSATFMRIKTDYMGNDQLLPAYNVQVGVADEYIAVVDVNQYRSDMDCFIPLMNEFYTTYGFYPKYPVADAGYGSYNNYIFCEQHGMEKYMKFTMFKKETTDRKYREDPFRAVNFPIGEDGIMRCPNGKNFYLRYRKNVKGNKYGRQEEYYQCEDCSGCPYAEQCKKTDKNRIVRINRELTAMHQEVIENLESIQGALLRMNRSIQAEGTFGIIKNDRWYKRIVRRGIKSVLLEVFLVSIGHNLYKYHNKQKKVATAA
;
A
#
# COMPACT_ATOMS: atom_id res chain seq x y z
N GLU A 1 -5.08 25.36 -36.28
CA GLU A 1 -3.98 24.78 -35.51
C GLU A 1 -4.41 24.42 -34.07
N TYR A 2 -5.03 25.34 -33.32
CA TYR A 2 -5.47 25.07 -31.94
C TYR A 2 -6.59 24.03 -31.86
N ALA A 3 -7.54 23.99 -32.78
CA ALA A 3 -8.59 22.98 -32.79
C ALA A 3 -8.04 21.55 -32.96
N VAL A 4 -7.10 21.38 -33.89
CA VAL A 4 -6.44 20.08 -34.11
C VAL A 4 -5.68 19.62 -32.87
N LYS A 5 -4.95 20.52 -32.18
CA LYS A 5 -4.28 20.20 -30.91
C LYS A 5 -5.24 19.84 -29.80
N LEU A 6 -6.41 20.52 -29.76
CA LEU A 6 -7.43 20.19 -28.75
C LEU A 6 -8.01 18.80 -28.98
N GLU A 7 -8.32 18.41 -30.20
CA GLU A 7 -8.77 17.06 -30.55
C GLU A 7 -7.71 16.01 -30.15
N GLU A 8 -6.44 16.26 -30.46
CA GLU A 8 -5.34 15.38 -30.06
C GLU A 8 -5.24 15.21 -28.53
N TYR A 9 -5.42 16.29 -27.76
CA TYR A 9 -5.41 16.21 -26.30
C TYR A 9 -6.62 15.45 -25.75
N VAL A 10 -7.80 15.64 -26.33
CA VAL A 10 -9.01 14.89 -25.96
C VAL A 10 -8.80 13.40 -26.17
N GLU A 11 -8.20 13.00 -27.29
CA GLU A 11 -7.88 11.60 -27.58
C GLU A 11 -6.84 11.03 -26.58
N LYS A 12 -5.78 11.77 -26.29
CA LYS A 12 -4.76 11.38 -25.30
C LYS A 12 -5.36 11.22 -23.90
N ILE A 13 -6.26 12.12 -23.49
CA ILE A 13 -6.97 12.01 -22.22
C ILE A 13 -7.88 10.78 -22.21
N LYS A 14 -8.55 10.47 -23.32
CA LYS A 14 -9.38 9.27 -23.45
C LYS A 14 -8.57 7.98 -23.32
N ILE A 15 -7.39 7.91 -23.94
CA ILE A 15 -6.46 6.77 -23.79
C ILE A 15 -5.96 6.64 -22.35
N CYS A 16 -5.62 7.77 -21.73
CA CYS A 16 -5.14 7.80 -20.34
C CYS A 16 -6.21 7.30 -19.35
N GLY A 17 -7.48 7.67 -19.57
CA GLY A 17 -8.58 7.38 -18.66
C GLY A 17 -8.51 8.22 -17.38
N LYS A 18 -9.34 7.85 -16.39
CA LYS A 18 -9.47 8.60 -15.12
C LYS A 18 -8.42 8.21 -14.07
N GLU A 19 -7.89 7.01 -14.16
CA GLU A 19 -7.03 6.41 -13.13
C GLU A 19 -5.53 6.63 -13.39
N ARG A 20 -5.16 7.06 -14.59
CA ARG A 20 -3.77 7.29 -15.00
C ARG A 20 -3.54 8.74 -15.41
N ASN A 21 -2.28 9.16 -15.35
CA ASN A 21 -1.86 10.47 -15.86
C ASN A 21 -0.79 10.37 -16.97
N SER A 22 -0.50 9.15 -17.42
CA SER A 22 0.47 8.88 -18.48
C SER A 22 0.24 7.52 -19.12
N TYR A 23 0.64 7.39 -20.37
CA TYR A 23 0.68 6.13 -21.12
C TYR A 23 1.84 6.14 -22.10
N SER A 24 2.31 4.97 -22.51
CA SER A 24 3.37 4.84 -23.53
C SER A 24 2.80 4.91 -24.94
N LYS A 25 3.46 5.61 -25.85
CA LYS A 25 3.07 5.69 -27.26
C LYS A 25 3.13 4.31 -27.97
N THR A 26 4.01 3.44 -27.54
CA THR A 26 4.21 2.11 -28.13
C THR A 26 3.37 1.02 -27.48
N ASP A 27 2.84 1.29 -26.26
CA ASP A 27 1.94 0.42 -25.54
C ASP A 27 0.99 1.27 -24.69
N HIS A 28 -0.19 1.54 -25.22
CA HIS A 28 -1.18 2.40 -24.57
C HIS A 28 -1.68 1.87 -23.24
N SER A 29 -1.48 0.59 -22.95
CA SER A 29 -1.81 -0.01 -21.66
C SER A 29 -0.73 0.18 -20.60
N ALA A 30 0.52 0.44 -20.99
CA ALA A 30 1.61 0.67 -20.04
C ALA A 30 1.57 2.09 -19.48
N THR A 31 1.85 2.22 -18.19
CA THR A 31 1.95 3.50 -17.47
C THR A 31 3.42 3.80 -17.17
N PHE A 32 3.83 5.06 -17.21
CA PHE A 32 5.18 5.44 -16.80
C PHE A 32 5.33 5.34 -15.28
N MET A 33 6.24 4.48 -14.83
CA MET A 33 6.50 4.18 -13.42
C MET A 33 8.00 4.19 -13.13
N ARG A 34 8.37 4.44 -11.87
CA ARG A 34 9.73 4.22 -11.39
C ARG A 34 9.93 2.72 -11.14
N ILE A 35 10.91 2.14 -11.78
CA ILE A 35 11.27 0.72 -11.63
C ILE A 35 12.45 0.62 -10.67
N LYS A 36 12.41 -0.32 -9.71
CA LYS A 36 13.49 -0.51 -8.72
C LYS A 36 14.85 -0.83 -9.34
N THR A 37 14.85 -1.54 -10.48
CA THR A 37 16.06 -1.86 -11.23
C THR A 37 15.99 -1.11 -12.55
N ASP A 38 16.47 0.12 -12.55
CA ASP A 38 16.61 0.90 -13.77
C ASP A 38 17.88 0.48 -14.52
N TYR A 39 17.71 0.04 -15.78
CA TYR A 39 18.83 -0.40 -16.63
C TYR A 39 19.75 0.75 -17.04
N MET A 40 19.23 1.97 -17.05
CA MET A 40 19.98 3.17 -17.39
C MET A 40 20.67 3.80 -16.20
N GLY A 41 20.26 3.42 -14.96
CA GLY A 41 20.82 3.94 -13.72
C GLY A 41 20.56 5.44 -13.48
N ASN A 42 19.56 6.03 -14.14
CA ASN A 42 19.29 7.48 -14.10
C ASN A 42 17.93 7.82 -13.45
N ASP A 43 17.29 6.85 -12.81
CA ASP A 43 16.01 7.02 -12.08
C ASP A 43 14.83 7.51 -12.95
N GLN A 44 14.91 7.39 -14.27
CA GLN A 44 13.83 7.82 -15.16
C GLN A 44 12.59 6.93 -15.03
N LEU A 45 11.44 7.50 -15.39
CA LEU A 45 10.18 6.75 -15.48
C LEU A 45 10.18 5.92 -16.76
N LEU A 46 9.88 4.64 -16.64
CA LEU A 46 9.78 3.71 -17.76
C LEU A 46 8.35 3.18 -17.93
N PRO A 47 7.93 2.85 -19.18
CA PRO A 47 6.65 2.18 -19.40
C PRO A 47 6.63 0.83 -18.70
N ALA A 48 5.66 0.62 -17.82
CA ALA A 48 5.59 -0.58 -16.99
C ALA A 48 4.14 -0.94 -16.62
N TYR A 49 3.99 -2.14 -16.10
CA TYR A 49 2.80 -2.67 -15.46
C TYR A 49 3.10 -2.98 -14.00
N ASN A 50 2.12 -2.79 -13.13
CA ASN A 50 2.19 -3.23 -11.76
C ASN A 50 1.62 -4.65 -11.68
N VAL A 51 2.50 -5.64 -11.54
CA VAL A 51 2.13 -7.06 -11.46
C VAL A 51 2.01 -7.47 -10.00
N GLN A 52 0.84 -7.92 -9.62
CA GLN A 52 0.53 -8.40 -8.28
C GLN A 52 0.43 -9.92 -8.29
N VAL A 53 0.96 -10.55 -7.23
CA VAL A 53 0.96 -12.01 -7.07
C VAL A 53 0.61 -12.35 -5.63
N GLY A 54 -0.45 -13.12 -5.44
CA GLY A 54 -0.78 -13.75 -4.16
C GLY A 54 -0.17 -15.16 -4.10
N VAL A 55 0.62 -15.41 -3.04
CA VAL A 55 1.31 -16.68 -2.82
C VAL A 55 0.76 -17.37 -1.58
N ALA A 56 0.42 -18.64 -1.69
CA ALA A 56 0.01 -19.47 -0.59
C ALA A 56 0.73 -20.82 -0.69
N ASP A 57 1.34 -21.27 0.41
CA ASP A 57 2.10 -22.54 0.49
C ASP A 57 3.15 -22.69 -0.64
N GLU A 58 3.84 -21.60 -0.97
CA GLU A 58 4.83 -21.47 -2.06
C GLU A 58 4.25 -21.55 -3.49
N TYR A 59 2.94 -21.71 -3.66
CA TYR A 59 2.27 -21.66 -4.96
C TYR A 59 1.71 -20.27 -5.23
N ILE A 60 1.74 -19.87 -6.49
CA ILE A 60 1.04 -18.68 -6.94
C ILE A 60 -0.45 -19.01 -7.02
N ALA A 61 -1.24 -18.45 -6.12
CA ALA A 61 -2.67 -18.66 -6.03
C ALA A 61 -3.46 -17.70 -6.91
N VAL A 62 -3.01 -16.45 -7.02
CA VAL A 62 -3.70 -15.43 -7.79
C VAL A 62 -2.70 -14.45 -8.39
N VAL A 63 -3.01 -13.93 -9.57
CA VAL A 63 -2.23 -12.88 -10.24
C VAL A 63 -3.16 -11.78 -10.72
N ASP A 64 -2.68 -10.56 -10.70
CA ASP A 64 -3.36 -9.42 -11.29
C ASP A 64 -2.32 -8.49 -11.95
N VAL A 65 -2.73 -7.81 -13.02
CA VAL A 65 -1.87 -6.88 -13.77
C VAL A 65 -2.56 -5.54 -13.83
N ASN A 66 -1.97 -4.56 -13.18
CA ASN A 66 -2.53 -3.24 -13.01
C ASN A 66 -1.73 -2.17 -13.75
N GLN A 67 -2.41 -1.06 -13.98
CA GLN A 67 -1.84 0.18 -14.52
C GLN A 67 -1.54 1.20 -13.40
N TYR A 68 -1.84 0.86 -12.14
CA TYR A 68 -1.59 1.72 -10.97
C TYR A 68 -0.10 1.79 -10.64
N ARG A 69 0.36 2.98 -10.25
CA ARG A 69 1.75 3.20 -9.86
C ARG A 69 2.03 2.86 -8.40
N SER A 70 0.98 2.72 -7.61
CA SER A 70 1.04 2.41 -6.17
C SER A 70 0.45 1.05 -5.89
N ASP A 71 1.13 0.26 -5.06
CA ASP A 71 0.64 -1.04 -4.59
C ASP A 71 -0.61 -0.90 -3.70
N MET A 72 -0.81 0.28 -3.07
CA MET A 72 -2.03 0.57 -2.30
C MET A 72 -3.31 0.36 -3.11
N ASP A 73 -3.28 0.73 -4.39
CA ASP A 73 -4.44 0.66 -5.26
C ASP A 73 -4.64 -0.74 -5.88
N CYS A 74 -3.63 -1.61 -5.75
CA CYS A 74 -3.62 -2.96 -6.31
C CYS A 74 -4.17 -4.02 -5.37
N PHE A 75 -4.27 -3.76 -4.06
CA PHE A 75 -4.70 -4.77 -3.08
C PHE A 75 -6.13 -5.24 -3.31
N ILE A 76 -7.08 -4.30 -3.39
CA ILE A 76 -8.50 -4.61 -3.58
C ILE A 76 -8.75 -5.36 -4.90
N PRO A 77 -8.21 -4.93 -6.06
CA PRO A 77 -8.30 -5.70 -7.29
C PRO A 77 -7.81 -7.14 -7.15
N LEU A 78 -6.63 -7.35 -6.55
CA LEU A 78 -6.07 -8.69 -6.34
C LEU A 78 -6.95 -9.56 -5.44
N MET A 79 -7.52 -9.00 -4.36
CA MET A 79 -8.42 -9.73 -3.46
C MET A 79 -9.74 -10.10 -4.15
N ASN A 80 -10.28 -9.22 -5.00
CA ASN A 80 -11.46 -9.52 -5.79
C ASN A 80 -11.19 -10.62 -6.83
N GLU A 81 -10.03 -10.64 -7.46
CA GLU A 81 -9.62 -11.71 -8.36
C GLU A 81 -9.47 -13.05 -7.61
N PHE A 82 -8.91 -13.01 -6.39
CA PHE A 82 -8.87 -14.17 -5.51
C PHE A 82 -10.27 -14.69 -5.20
N TYR A 83 -11.19 -13.80 -4.83
CA TYR A 83 -12.58 -14.16 -4.55
C TYR A 83 -13.29 -14.75 -5.78
N THR A 84 -13.07 -14.17 -6.96
CA THR A 84 -13.64 -14.66 -8.22
C THR A 84 -13.17 -16.09 -8.52
N THR A 85 -11.92 -16.40 -8.17
CA THR A 85 -11.31 -17.71 -8.42
C THR A 85 -11.74 -18.76 -7.41
N TYR A 86 -11.83 -18.41 -6.11
CA TYR A 86 -11.98 -19.37 -5.02
C TYR A 86 -13.33 -19.29 -4.29
N GLY A 87 -14.13 -18.24 -4.49
CA GLY A 87 -15.43 -18.04 -3.83
C GLY A 87 -15.35 -17.57 -2.37
N PHE A 88 -14.15 -17.24 -1.86
CA PHE A 88 -13.94 -16.71 -0.51
C PHE A 88 -12.75 -15.74 -0.48
N TYR A 89 -12.67 -14.90 0.56
CA TYR A 89 -11.50 -14.06 0.82
C TYR A 89 -10.51 -14.73 1.78
N PRO A 90 -9.18 -14.51 1.64
CA PRO A 90 -8.20 -15.07 2.57
C PRO A 90 -8.37 -14.46 3.96
N LYS A 91 -8.34 -15.29 5.01
CA LYS A 91 -8.46 -14.80 6.39
C LYS A 91 -7.30 -13.89 6.80
N TYR A 92 -6.10 -14.20 6.36
CA TYR A 92 -4.85 -13.55 6.75
C TYR A 92 -4.09 -13.01 5.53
N PRO A 93 -4.53 -11.92 4.91
CA PRO A 93 -3.74 -11.29 3.84
C PRO A 93 -2.52 -10.59 4.42
N VAL A 94 -1.33 -11.11 4.10
CA VAL A 94 -0.06 -10.56 4.60
C VAL A 94 0.65 -9.82 3.50
N ALA A 95 0.88 -8.52 3.69
CA ALA A 95 1.55 -7.68 2.70
C ALA A 95 2.53 -6.70 3.35
N ASP A 96 3.36 -6.06 2.53
CA ASP A 96 4.33 -5.07 3.01
C ASP A 96 3.70 -3.68 3.23
N ALA A 97 4.55 -2.71 3.56
CA ALA A 97 4.10 -1.35 3.88
C ALA A 97 3.51 -0.58 2.69
N GLY A 98 3.71 -1.06 1.47
CA GLY A 98 3.13 -0.48 0.26
C GLY A 98 1.61 -0.64 0.17
N TYR A 99 1.04 -1.61 0.90
CA TYR A 99 -0.39 -1.93 0.85
C TYR A 99 -1.20 -1.34 2.00
N GLY A 100 -0.56 -0.96 3.10
CA GLY A 100 -1.24 -0.43 4.28
C GLY A 100 -1.89 0.92 4.05
N SER A 101 -3.19 0.94 3.87
CA SER A 101 -3.99 2.15 3.65
C SER A 101 -5.36 2.04 4.29
N TYR A 102 -5.98 3.20 4.55
CA TYR A 102 -7.34 3.26 5.08
C TYR A 102 -8.33 2.43 4.25
N ASN A 103 -8.30 2.58 2.91
CA ASN A 103 -9.20 1.85 2.03
C ASN A 103 -9.02 0.33 2.14
N ASN A 104 -7.78 -0.14 2.18
CA ASN A 104 -7.49 -1.56 2.25
C ASN A 104 -7.86 -2.15 3.61
N TYR A 105 -7.69 -1.40 4.70
CA TYR A 105 -8.11 -1.83 6.03
C TYR A 105 -9.63 -1.92 6.17
N ILE A 106 -10.39 -0.92 5.69
CA ILE A 106 -11.85 -0.98 5.66
C ILE A 106 -12.33 -2.15 4.79
N PHE A 107 -11.70 -2.37 3.63
CA PHE A 107 -12.03 -3.52 2.78
C PHE A 107 -11.83 -4.85 3.52
N CYS A 108 -10.73 -4.98 4.28
CA CYS A 108 -10.50 -6.17 5.11
C CYS A 108 -11.63 -6.36 6.14
N GLU A 109 -12.02 -5.31 6.87
CA GLU A 109 -13.12 -5.37 7.85
C GLU A 109 -14.43 -5.81 7.21
N GLN A 110 -14.79 -5.22 6.09
CA GLN A 110 -16.05 -5.53 5.38
C GLN A 110 -16.13 -6.98 4.88
N HIS A 111 -14.97 -7.61 4.66
CA HIS A 111 -14.90 -8.98 4.12
C HIS A 111 -14.36 -10.01 5.13
N GLY A 112 -14.30 -9.67 6.42
CA GLY A 112 -13.88 -10.60 7.49
C GLY A 112 -12.42 -11.03 7.41
N MET A 113 -11.57 -10.23 6.79
CA MET A 113 -10.12 -10.43 6.72
C MET A 113 -9.42 -9.72 7.87
N GLU A 114 -8.46 -10.37 8.51
CA GLU A 114 -7.64 -9.76 9.55
C GLU A 114 -6.50 -8.92 8.92
N LYS A 115 -6.14 -7.81 9.56
CA LYS A 115 -5.18 -6.84 9.03
C LYS A 115 -3.75 -7.20 9.37
N TYR A 116 -3.00 -7.82 8.42
CA TYR A 116 -1.57 -8.13 8.54
C TYR A 116 -0.72 -7.38 7.51
N MET A 117 -1.17 -6.22 7.09
CA MET A 117 -0.45 -5.34 6.15
C MET A 117 0.19 -4.19 6.92
N LYS A 118 1.52 -4.06 6.83
CA LYS A 118 2.23 -2.93 7.43
C LYS A 118 1.79 -1.61 6.78
N PHE A 119 1.89 -0.51 7.52
CA PHE A 119 1.78 0.86 6.99
C PHE A 119 3.15 1.56 6.93
N THR A 120 3.25 2.63 6.18
CA THR A 120 4.53 3.30 5.88
C THR A 120 5.36 3.63 7.13
N MET A 121 4.71 4.04 8.24
CA MET A 121 5.40 4.40 9.49
C MET A 121 5.54 3.26 10.48
N PHE A 122 5.13 2.03 10.13
CA PHE A 122 5.11 0.87 11.03
C PHE A 122 6.44 0.67 11.77
N LYS A 123 7.58 0.70 11.05
CA LYS A 123 8.89 0.53 11.67
C LYS A 123 9.19 1.61 12.72
N LYS A 124 8.84 2.88 12.46
CA LYS A 124 9.05 3.96 13.43
C LYS A 124 8.13 3.83 14.64
N GLU A 125 6.86 3.44 14.42
CA GLU A 125 5.91 3.23 15.52
C GLU A 125 6.30 2.06 16.43
N THR A 126 6.98 1.04 15.91
CA THR A 126 7.34 -0.16 16.70
C THR A 126 8.74 -0.12 17.28
N THR A 127 9.72 0.46 16.57
CA THR A 127 11.14 0.37 16.98
C THR A 127 11.76 1.70 17.42
N ASP A 128 11.20 2.84 17.02
CA ASP A 128 11.75 4.17 17.33
C ASP A 128 11.01 4.77 18.54
N ARG A 129 11.56 4.55 19.74
CA ARG A 129 10.99 5.07 20.99
C ARG A 129 10.88 6.59 20.99
N LYS A 130 11.90 7.30 20.49
CA LYS A 130 11.92 8.76 20.43
C LYS A 130 10.79 9.30 19.55
N TYR A 131 10.54 8.66 18.41
CA TYR A 131 9.42 9.00 17.54
C TYR A 131 8.07 8.70 18.19
N ARG A 132 7.91 7.53 18.79
CA ARG A 132 6.65 7.11 19.41
C ARG A 132 6.25 7.98 20.59
N GLU A 133 7.21 8.33 21.44
CA GLU A 133 7.01 9.09 22.67
C GLU A 133 7.18 10.62 22.47
N ASP A 134 7.36 11.10 21.24
CA ASP A 134 7.49 12.54 20.94
C ASP A 134 6.24 13.29 21.41
N PRO A 135 6.36 14.17 22.42
CA PRO A 135 5.23 14.89 23.00
C PRO A 135 4.57 15.88 22.02
N PHE A 136 5.24 16.22 20.93
CA PHE A 136 4.71 17.13 19.91
C PHE A 136 3.95 16.42 18.80
N ARG A 137 3.84 15.11 18.82
CA ARG A 137 2.94 14.37 17.91
C ARG A 137 1.50 14.49 18.37
N ALA A 138 0.61 14.88 17.48
CA ALA A 138 -0.80 15.08 17.78
C ALA A 138 -1.51 13.84 18.38
N VAL A 139 -1.07 12.64 18.00
CA VAL A 139 -1.59 11.38 18.55
C VAL A 139 -1.26 11.19 20.04
N ASN A 140 -0.22 11.86 20.52
CA ASN A 140 0.22 11.81 21.91
C ASN A 140 -0.37 12.93 22.77
N PHE A 141 -1.17 13.83 22.19
CA PHE A 141 -1.79 14.90 22.96
C PHE A 141 -2.87 14.33 23.88
N PRO A 142 -2.78 14.56 25.20
CA PRO A 142 -3.77 14.07 26.14
C PRO A 142 -5.13 14.69 25.86
N ILE A 143 -6.17 13.88 26.03
CA ILE A 143 -7.56 14.33 26.02
C ILE A 143 -8.03 14.35 27.47
N GLY A 144 -8.47 15.51 27.94
CA GLY A 144 -9.01 15.66 29.29
C GLY A 144 -10.37 15.00 29.44
N GLU A 145 -10.87 14.92 30.68
CA GLU A 145 -12.22 14.42 31.00
C GLU A 145 -13.32 15.22 30.29
N ASP A 146 -13.04 16.49 29.97
CA ASP A 146 -13.88 17.39 29.19
C ASP A 146 -13.91 17.10 27.69
N GLY A 147 -13.17 16.06 27.23
CA GLY A 147 -13.01 15.71 25.81
C GLY A 147 -12.13 16.66 25.00
N ILE A 148 -11.50 17.64 25.65
CA ILE A 148 -10.65 18.63 24.98
C ILE A 148 -9.21 18.11 24.90
N MET A 149 -8.63 18.14 23.70
CA MET A 149 -7.23 17.78 23.45
C MET A 149 -6.32 18.93 23.90
N ARG A 150 -5.23 18.60 24.60
CA ARG A 150 -4.27 19.57 25.11
C ARG A 150 -2.86 19.33 24.58
N CYS A 151 -2.12 20.40 24.28
CA CYS A 151 -0.72 20.29 23.89
C CYS A 151 0.19 20.13 25.12
N PRO A 152 1.51 19.84 24.93
CA PRO A 152 2.47 19.74 26.03
C PRO A 152 2.60 20.99 26.91
N ASN A 153 2.19 22.17 26.41
CA ASN A 153 2.13 23.42 27.17
C ASN A 153 0.77 23.65 27.86
N GLY A 154 -0.12 22.64 27.93
CA GLY A 154 -1.43 22.72 28.57
C GLY A 154 -2.48 23.54 27.80
N LYS A 155 -2.19 24.05 26.62
CA LYS A 155 -3.13 24.82 25.80
C LYS A 155 -4.11 23.92 25.08
N ASN A 156 -5.36 24.38 24.96
CA ASN A 156 -6.45 23.63 24.36
C ASN A 156 -6.39 23.63 22.82
N PHE A 157 -6.80 22.52 22.26
CA PHE A 157 -7.01 22.37 20.82
C PHE A 157 -8.50 22.15 20.55
N TYR A 158 -9.09 23.03 19.77
CA TYR A 158 -10.49 22.95 19.38
C TYR A 158 -10.66 22.48 17.93
N LEU A 159 -11.70 21.67 17.69
CA LEU A 159 -12.05 21.23 16.35
C LEU A 159 -12.46 22.44 15.52
N ARG A 160 -11.71 22.70 14.46
CA ARG A 160 -11.97 23.81 13.53
C ARG A 160 -12.89 23.40 12.39
N TYR A 161 -12.58 22.27 11.75
CA TYR A 161 -13.38 21.70 10.67
C TYR A 161 -13.02 20.23 10.43
N ARG A 162 -13.90 19.53 9.69
CA ARG A 162 -13.66 18.21 9.12
C ARG A 162 -13.57 18.31 7.62
N LYS A 163 -12.71 17.50 7.01
CA LYS A 163 -12.51 17.47 5.58
C LYS A 163 -12.49 16.04 5.05
N ASN A 164 -13.28 15.81 4.00
CA ASN A 164 -13.20 14.53 3.28
C ASN A 164 -11.88 14.39 2.53
N VAL A 165 -11.26 13.24 2.61
CA VAL A 165 -10.02 12.93 1.89
C VAL A 165 -10.37 12.61 0.44
N LYS A 166 -9.78 13.35 -0.50
CA LYS A 166 -9.97 13.11 -1.94
C LYS A 166 -9.48 11.71 -2.33
N GLY A 167 -10.19 11.07 -3.26
CA GLY A 167 -9.84 9.73 -3.76
C GLY A 167 -10.13 8.60 -2.77
N ASN A 168 -10.76 8.90 -1.63
CA ASN A 168 -11.17 7.88 -0.69
C ASN A 168 -12.54 7.29 -1.09
N LYS A 169 -12.62 5.93 -1.12
CA LYS A 169 -13.84 5.20 -1.52
C LYS A 169 -14.79 4.92 -0.33
N TYR A 170 -14.32 5.10 0.90
CA TYR A 170 -15.03 4.71 2.12
C TYR A 170 -15.33 5.88 3.06
N GLY A 171 -15.40 7.10 2.53
CA GLY A 171 -15.82 8.27 3.30
C GLY A 171 -14.83 8.77 4.36
N ARG A 172 -13.53 8.45 4.21
CA ARG A 172 -12.49 8.89 5.15
C ARG A 172 -12.54 10.40 5.37
N GLN A 173 -12.63 10.79 6.63
CA GLN A 173 -12.58 12.18 7.07
C GLN A 173 -11.33 12.45 7.91
N GLU A 174 -10.82 13.64 7.83
CA GLU A 174 -9.76 14.15 8.69
C GLU A 174 -10.27 15.32 9.50
N GLU A 175 -9.97 15.30 10.79
CA GLU A 175 -10.32 16.33 11.75
C GLU A 175 -9.14 17.28 11.90
N TYR A 176 -9.41 18.58 11.79
CA TYR A 176 -8.43 19.63 11.94
C TYR A 176 -8.68 20.39 13.24
N TYR A 177 -7.77 20.26 14.18
CA TYR A 177 -7.80 20.93 15.46
C TYR A 177 -6.80 22.08 15.47
N GLN A 178 -7.19 23.21 16.02
CA GLN A 178 -6.35 24.40 16.17
C GLN A 178 -6.12 24.73 17.63
N CYS A 179 -4.87 25.03 17.99
CA CYS A 179 -4.50 25.55 19.29
C CYS A 179 -5.17 26.91 19.52
N GLU A 180 -5.70 27.14 20.70
CA GLU A 180 -6.33 28.40 21.11
C GLU A 180 -5.35 29.57 21.02
N ASP A 181 -4.11 29.39 21.56
CA ASP A 181 -3.08 30.40 21.55
C ASP A 181 -1.68 29.78 21.63
N CYS A 182 -0.80 30.16 20.70
CA CYS A 182 0.59 29.78 20.68
C CYS A 182 1.54 30.97 20.88
N SER A 183 1.04 32.13 21.30
CA SER A 183 1.85 33.32 21.56
C SER A 183 2.76 33.10 22.78
N GLY A 184 4.04 33.43 22.67
CA GLY A 184 5.00 33.28 23.77
C GLY A 184 5.22 31.83 24.26
N CYS A 185 4.84 30.84 23.46
CA CYS A 185 4.98 29.43 23.83
C CYS A 185 6.47 29.04 23.86
N PRO A 186 7.00 28.48 24.99
CA PRO A 186 8.40 28.09 25.09
C PRO A 186 8.80 26.95 24.15
N TYR A 187 7.81 26.19 23.66
CA TYR A 187 8.03 25.07 22.73
C TYR A 187 7.76 25.44 21.27
N ALA A 188 7.62 26.74 20.95
CA ALA A 188 7.19 27.16 19.61
C ALA A 188 8.10 26.62 18.49
N GLU A 189 9.42 26.69 18.66
CA GLU A 189 10.41 26.23 17.69
C GLU A 189 10.35 24.73 17.41
N GLN A 190 10.08 23.91 18.43
CA GLN A 190 9.98 22.46 18.30
C GLN A 190 8.60 22.03 17.79
N CYS A 191 7.57 22.82 18.11
CA CYS A 191 6.16 22.44 17.95
C CYS A 191 5.56 22.93 16.63
N LYS A 192 5.94 24.11 16.13
CA LYS A 192 5.35 24.75 14.95
C LYS A 192 6.40 25.32 14.01
N LYS A 193 6.08 25.38 12.72
CA LYS A 193 6.96 25.93 11.66
C LYS A 193 6.51 27.30 11.16
N THR A 194 5.44 27.85 11.70
CA THR A 194 4.85 29.13 11.26
C THR A 194 4.50 29.98 12.46
N ASP A 195 4.33 31.29 12.28
CA ASP A 195 3.94 32.22 13.36
C ASP A 195 2.50 32.06 13.81
N LYS A 196 1.68 31.38 13.03
CA LYS A 196 0.27 31.15 13.33
C LYS A 196 0.08 30.08 14.43
N ASN A 197 -1.11 30.06 15.06
CA ASN A 197 -1.48 29.00 15.98
C ASN A 197 -1.42 27.65 15.27
N ARG A 198 -0.85 26.65 15.96
CA ARG A 198 -0.66 25.30 15.41
C ARG A 198 -1.99 24.67 15.05
N ILE A 199 -2.05 24.06 13.86
CA ILE A 199 -3.13 23.20 13.42
C ILE A 199 -2.58 21.78 13.34
N VAL A 200 -3.29 20.82 13.92
CA VAL A 200 -2.99 19.39 13.82
C VAL A 200 -4.12 18.69 13.09
N ARG A 201 -3.76 17.65 12.36
CA ARG A 201 -4.68 16.82 11.59
C ARG A 201 -4.71 15.43 12.20
N ILE A 202 -5.90 14.93 12.53
CA ILE A 202 -6.10 13.64 13.17
C ILE A 202 -7.16 12.87 12.40
N ASN A 203 -6.92 11.56 12.26
CA ASN A 203 -7.95 10.58 11.89
C ASN A 203 -7.91 9.47 12.94
N ARG A 204 -8.88 9.49 13.87
CA ARG A 204 -8.93 8.57 15.01
C ARG A 204 -9.15 7.13 14.57
N GLU A 205 -10.00 6.94 13.58
CA GLU A 205 -10.31 5.63 13.00
C GLU A 205 -9.05 4.98 12.39
N LEU A 206 -8.32 5.72 11.55
CA LEU A 206 -7.06 5.22 10.98
C LEU A 206 -6.00 4.97 12.08
N THR A 207 -5.96 5.80 13.12
CA THR A 207 -5.05 5.59 14.26
C THR A 207 -5.38 4.29 14.99
N ALA A 208 -6.66 4.00 15.22
CA ALA A 208 -7.12 2.75 15.84
C ALA A 208 -6.77 1.53 14.95
N MET A 209 -6.98 1.63 13.63
CA MET A 209 -6.59 0.58 12.68
C MET A 209 -5.07 0.33 12.67
N HIS A 210 -4.26 1.39 12.77
CA HIS A 210 -2.80 1.24 12.86
C HIS A 210 -2.40 0.53 14.17
N GLN A 211 -3.07 0.82 15.27
CA GLN A 211 -2.83 0.15 16.55
C GLN A 211 -3.18 -1.34 16.46
N GLU A 212 -4.34 -1.67 15.91
CA GLU A 212 -4.74 -3.06 15.65
C GLU A 212 -3.72 -3.80 14.76
N VAL A 213 -3.24 -3.17 13.70
CA VAL A 213 -2.22 -3.75 12.82
C VAL A 213 -0.90 -4.00 13.56
N ILE A 214 -0.50 -3.09 14.48
CA ILE A 214 0.68 -3.28 15.32
C ILE A 214 0.48 -4.52 16.21
N GLU A 215 -0.64 -4.60 16.93
CA GLU A 215 -0.98 -5.70 17.81
C GLU A 215 -1.02 -7.04 17.05
N ASN A 216 -1.69 -7.09 15.89
CA ASN A 216 -1.73 -8.27 15.04
C ASN A 216 -0.33 -8.71 14.61
N LEU A 217 0.47 -7.78 14.08
CA LEU A 217 1.81 -8.10 13.55
C LEU A 217 2.85 -8.41 14.64
N GLU A 218 2.69 -7.90 15.85
CA GLU A 218 3.60 -8.20 17.00
C GLU A 218 3.17 -9.44 17.76
N SER A 219 1.98 -9.99 17.51
CA SER A 219 1.56 -11.29 18.06
C SER A 219 2.45 -12.45 17.58
N ILE A 220 2.42 -13.57 18.27
CA ILE A 220 3.12 -14.80 17.85
C ILE A 220 2.67 -15.21 16.44
N GLN A 221 1.37 -15.18 16.18
CA GLN A 221 0.82 -15.48 14.84
C GLN A 221 1.32 -14.49 13.80
N GLY A 222 1.33 -13.19 14.11
CA GLY A 222 1.84 -12.17 13.21
C GLY A 222 3.32 -12.30 12.89
N ALA A 223 4.12 -12.70 13.87
CA ALA A 223 5.55 -13.00 13.67
C ALA A 223 5.75 -14.17 12.70
N LEU A 224 4.99 -15.25 12.86
CA LEU A 224 5.00 -16.42 11.98
C LEU A 224 4.53 -16.06 10.56
N LEU A 225 3.45 -15.32 10.44
CA LEU A 225 2.93 -14.88 9.14
C LEU A 225 3.92 -13.98 8.39
N ARG A 226 4.60 -13.06 9.08
CA ARG A 226 5.65 -12.21 8.46
C ARG A 226 6.84 -13.03 7.99
N MET A 227 7.29 -14.00 8.79
CA MET A 227 8.37 -14.91 8.43
C MET A 227 7.98 -15.75 7.20
N ASN A 228 6.79 -16.35 7.22
CA ASN A 228 6.27 -17.15 6.10
C ASN A 228 6.13 -16.31 4.82
N ARG A 229 5.66 -15.05 4.91
CA ARG A 229 5.61 -14.15 3.75
C ARG A 229 6.99 -13.95 3.13
N SER A 230 8.01 -13.68 3.95
CA SER A 230 9.38 -13.50 3.43
C SER A 230 9.86 -14.77 2.72
N ILE A 231 9.66 -15.94 3.32
CA ILE A 231 10.08 -17.21 2.72
C ILE A 231 9.29 -17.49 1.42
N GLN A 232 7.98 -17.39 1.46
CA GLN A 232 7.12 -17.80 0.36
C GLN A 232 7.09 -16.79 -0.77
N ALA A 233 6.77 -15.52 -0.50
CA ALA A 233 6.62 -14.51 -1.54
C ALA A 233 7.98 -14.08 -2.12
N GLU A 234 8.96 -13.75 -1.28
CA GLU A 234 10.29 -13.34 -1.75
C GLU A 234 11.03 -14.50 -2.40
N GLY A 235 10.88 -15.74 -1.87
CA GLY A 235 11.42 -16.94 -2.48
C GLY A 235 10.82 -17.22 -3.86
N THR A 236 9.50 -17.05 -4.03
CA THR A 236 8.82 -17.19 -5.33
C THR A 236 9.35 -16.18 -6.35
N PHE A 237 9.43 -14.91 -5.97
CA PHE A 237 10.01 -13.88 -6.85
C PHE A 237 11.49 -14.09 -7.14
N GLY A 238 12.25 -14.60 -6.17
CA GLY A 238 13.66 -14.97 -6.35
C GLY A 238 13.83 -16.04 -7.44
N ILE A 239 13.06 -17.12 -7.35
CA ILE A 239 13.08 -18.20 -8.36
C ILE A 239 12.71 -17.65 -9.74
N ILE A 240 11.61 -16.90 -9.86
CA ILE A 240 11.14 -16.38 -11.15
C ILE A 240 12.17 -15.42 -11.76
N LYS A 241 12.65 -14.45 -10.98
CA LYS A 241 13.52 -13.38 -11.50
C LYS A 241 14.99 -13.79 -11.65
N ASN A 242 15.54 -14.55 -10.71
CA ASN A 242 16.96 -14.87 -10.66
C ASN A 242 17.26 -16.23 -11.26
N ASP A 243 16.56 -17.28 -10.84
CA ASP A 243 16.87 -18.64 -11.29
C ASP A 243 16.31 -18.90 -12.68
N ARG A 244 15.16 -18.28 -13.04
CA ARG A 244 14.51 -18.43 -14.36
C ARG A 244 14.73 -17.22 -15.28
N TRP A 245 15.47 -16.21 -14.84
CA TRP A 245 15.82 -15.03 -15.62
C TRP A 245 14.63 -14.24 -16.21
N TYR A 246 13.42 -14.45 -15.68
CA TYR A 246 12.25 -13.69 -16.10
C TYR A 246 12.25 -12.31 -15.42
N LYS A 247 13.05 -11.40 -15.97
CA LYS A 247 13.27 -10.05 -15.44
C LYS A 247 12.42 -8.98 -16.13
N ARG A 248 11.84 -9.29 -17.27
CA ARG A 248 11.10 -8.34 -18.10
C ARG A 248 9.86 -8.98 -18.70
N ILE A 249 8.78 -8.22 -18.75
CA ILE A 249 7.60 -8.52 -19.55
C ILE A 249 7.95 -8.29 -21.02
N VAL A 250 7.64 -9.25 -21.88
CA VAL A 250 7.97 -9.23 -23.31
C VAL A 250 6.76 -8.75 -24.12
N ARG A 251 5.56 -9.07 -23.67
CA ARG A 251 4.31 -8.75 -24.39
C ARG A 251 3.86 -7.31 -24.12
N ARG A 252 2.99 -6.81 -25.02
CA ARG A 252 2.36 -5.49 -24.93
C ARG A 252 0.85 -5.64 -24.84
N GLY A 253 0.19 -4.67 -24.18
CA GLY A 253 -1.24 -4.68 -23.94
C GLY A 253 -1.62 -5.54 -22.73
N ILE A 254 -2.46 -5.01 -21.85
CA ILE A 254 -2.77 -5.59 -20.54
C ILE A 254 -3.22 -7.05 -20.59
N LYS A 255 -4.06 -7.42 -21.56
CA LYS A 255 -4.53 -8.80 -21.73
C LYS A 255 -3.41 -9.79 -22.09
N SER A 256 -2.50 -9.38 -22.98
CA SER A 256 -1.37 -10.21 -23.38
C SER A 256 -0.33 -10.32 -22.28
N VAL A 257 -0.13 -9.24 -21.51
CA VAL A 257 0.73 -9.23 -20.31
C VAL A 257 0.16 -10.13 -19.23
N LEU A 258 -1.13 -10.06 -18.97
CA LEU A 258 -1.79 -10.96 -18.02
C LEU A 258 -1.63 -12.43 -18.42
N LEU A 259 -1.84 -12.77 -19.69
CA LEU A 259 -1.59 -14.12 -20.20
C LEU A 259 -0.13 -14.55 -19.98
N GLU A 260 0.84 -13.67 -20.24
CA GLU A 260 2.26 -13.95 -20.02
C GLU A 260 2.53 -14.26 -18.54
N VAL A 261 2.00 -13.45 -17.62
CA VAL A 261 2.14 -13.66 -16.18
C VAL A 261 1.47 -14.96 -15.72
N PHE A 262 0.30 -15.30 -16.25
CA PHE A 262 -0.34 -16.60 -15.99
C PHE A 262 0.52 -17.79 -16.43
N LEU A 263 1.09 -17.75 -17.64
CA LEU A 263 1.96 -18.82 -18.11
C LEU A 263 3.22 -19.00 -17.26
N VAL A 264 3.83 -17.89 -16.82
CA VAL A 264 4.95 -17.92 -15.88
C VAL A 264 4.55 -18.51 -14.54
N SER A 265 3.36 -18.17 -14.04
CA SER A 265 2.82 -18.67 -12.78
C SER A 265 2.51 -20.17 -12.83
N ILE A 266 1.92 -20.65 -13.93
CA ILE A 266 1.70 -22.08 -14.17
C ILE A 266 3.04 -22.84 -14.18
N GLY A 267 4.03 -22.32 -14.92
CA GLY A 267 5.36 -22.91 -14.97
C GLY A 267 6.04 -22.98 -13.59
N HIS A 268 5.90 -21.92 -12.78
CA HIS A 268 6.38 -21.90 -11.40
C HIS A 268 5.66 -22.94 -10.54
N ASN A 269 4.34 -23.02 -10.60
CA ASN A 269 3.55 -23.94 -9.81
C ASN A 269 3.86 -25.42 -10.17
N LEU A 270 4.00 -25.75 -11.45
CA LEU A 270 4.42 -27.08 -11.90
C LEU A 270 5.82 -27.43 -11.39
N TYR A 271 6.76 -26.50 -11.44
CA TYR A 271 8.10 -26.69 -10.90
C TYR A 271 8.07 -26.96 -9.37
N LYS A 272 7.30 -26.19 -8.62
CA LYS A 272 7.15 -26.39 -7.17
C LYS A 272 6.50 -27.72 -6.84
N TYR A 273 5.44 -28.07 -7.55
CA TYR A 273 4.76 -29.36 -7.39
C TYR A 273 5.72 -30.52 -7.62
N HIS A 274 6.45 -30.52 -8.74
CA HIS A 274 7.42 -31.55 -9.07
C HIS A 274 8.51 -31.70 -8.00
N ASN A 275 9.04 -30.59 -7.51
CA ASN A 275 10.09 -30.64 -6.47
C ASN A 275 9.55 -31.14 -5.13
N LYS A 276 8.31 -30.80 -4.75
CA LYS A 276 7.68 -31.36 -3.54
C LYS A 276 7.45 -32.88 -3.69
N GLN A 277 7.01 -33.36 -4.84
CA GLN A 277 6.84 -34.80 -5.10
C GLN A 277 8.17 -35.57 -5.01
N LYS A 278 9.25 -35.02 -5.60
CA LYS A 278 10.58 -35.65 -5.49
C LYS A 278 11.04 -35.78 -4.04
N LYS A 279 10.86 -34.74 -3.20
CA LYS A 279 11.25 -34.81 -1.79
C LYS A 279 10.48 -35.89 -1.02
N VAL A 280 9.19 -36.04 -1.29
CA VAL A 280 8.38 -37.12 -0.66
C VAL A 280 8.88 -38.48 -1.11
N ALA A 281 9.15 -38.68 -2.38
CA ALA A 281 9.65 -39.95 -2.91
C ALA A 281 11.07 -40.31 -2.40
N THR A 282 11.88 -39.32 -2.02
CA THR A 282 13.26 -39.56 -1.49
C THR A 282 13.23 -39.79 0.03
N ALA A 283 12.16 -39.40 0.72
CA ALA A 283 11.99 -39.56 2.17
C ALA A 283 11.24 -40.86 2.58
N ALA A 284 10.62 -41.53 1.60
CA ALA A 284 9.98 -42.84 1.72
C ALA A 284 10.94 -43.96 1.33
#